data_a866195ef0fb14faba26efe89c3c73f2
#
_entry.id   a866195ef0fb14faba26efe89c3c73f2
#
_cell.length_a   1.000
_cell.length_b   1.000
_cell.length_c   1.000
_cell.angle_alpha   90.00
_cell.angle_beta   90.00
_cell.angle_gamma   90.00
#
_symmetry.space_group_name_H-M   'P 1'
#
loop_
_entity.id
_entity.type
_entity.pdbx_description
1 polymer ?
#
loop_
_entity_poly.entity_id
_entity_poly.type
_entity_poly.pdbx_seq_one_letter_code
_entity_poly.pdbx_strand_id
1 'polypeptide(L)'
;TSISIGIFNSQNGKNIFSETCSCTTNINNINQDLNQLENILEKKIFEVEKKTKNFLNEVYLMVETSYSNSIGLSLFKDNEDNLLQKKDILYLIQDARQQILRANKNQSIIHILITKYIIDLNEFDILPLDKKCKNFSLDIKFILIPEILLKKIEKIFNKNHIVVKKI
;
A
#
# COMPACT_ATOMS: atom_id res chain seq x y z
N THR A 1 -12.16 -6.84 13.95
CA THR A 1 -11.22 -5.84 13.45
C THR A 1 -10.57 -5.13 14.61
N SER A 2 -9.29 -4.84 14.54
CA SER A 2 -8.56 -4.08 15.55
C SER A 2 -7.90 -2.85 14.89
N ILE A 3 -7.77 -1.77 15.66
CA ILE A 3 -7.01 -0.59 15.27
C ILE A 3 -5.84 -0.47 16.24
N SER A 4 -4.62 -0.48 15.72
CA SER A 4 -3.42 -0.22 16.50
C SER A 4 -2.86 1.13 16.09
N ILE A 5 -2.55 1.97 17.08
CA ILE A 5 -1.98 3.30 16.88
C ILE A 5 -0.63 3.31 17.57
N GLY A 6 0.42 3.62 16.83
CA GLY A 6 1.77 3.83 17.34
C GLY A 6 2.27 5.21 16.98
N ILE A 7 2.90 5.90 17.92
CA ILE A 7 3.56 7.17 17.69
C ILE A 7 5.04 7.04 18.06
N PHE A 8 5.87 7.39 17.11
CA PHE A 8 7.30 7.26 17.25
C PHE A 8 7.97 8.61 17.03
N ASN A 9 9.02 8.87 17.79
CA ASN A 9 9.87 10.01 17.55
C ASN A 9 10.64 9.80 16.23
N SER A 10 10.50 10.72 15.29
CA SER A 10 11.11 10.61 13.96
C SER A 10 12.65 10.66 13.95
N GLN A 11 13.27 11.24 15.01
CA GLN A 11 14.72 11.38 15.10
C GLN A 11 15.42 10.14 15.66
N ASN A 12 14.79 9.45 16.61
CA ASN A 12 15.44 8.33 17.32
C ASN A 12 14.63 7.02 17.29
N GLY A 13 13.47 7.00 16.61
CA GLY A 13 12.60 5.83 16.52
C GLY A 13 11.93 5.40 17.83
N LYS A 14 12.10 6.17 18.93
CA LYS A 14 11.54 5.81 20.23
C LYS A 14 10.01 5.85 20.19
N ASN A 15 9.38 4.78 20.66
CA ASN A 15 7.93 4.73 20.83
C ASN A 15 7.51 5.71 21.93
N ILE A 16 6.65 6.67 21.58
CA ILE A 16 6.08 7.67 22.50
C ILE A 16 4.73 7.19 23.03
N PHE A 17 3.96 6.51 22.17
CA PHE A 17 2.63 6.06 22.47
C PHE A 17 2.29 4.83 21.65
N SER A 18 1.64 3.84 22.24
CA SER A 18 1.09 2.68 21.55
C SER A 18 -0.19 2.23 22.23
N GLU A 19 -1.22 2.01 21.43
CA GLU A 19 -2.50 1.51 21.91
C GLU A 19 -3.17 0.66 20.84
N THR A 20 -3.81 -0.43 21.25
CA THR A 20 -4.61 -1.28 20.38
C THR A 20 -6.04 -1.30 20.86
N CYS A 21 -6.97 -0.98 19.98
CA CYS A 21 -8.41 -1.01 20.24
C CYS A 21 -9.04 -2.12 19.42
N SER A 22 -9.80 -2.99 20.08
CA SER A 22 -10.62 -3.97 19.36
C SER A 22 -11.95 -3.31 18.93
N CYS A 23 -12.34 -3.54 17.70
CA CYS A 23 -13.61 -3.11 17.14
C CYS A 23 -14.45 -4.35 16.84
N THR A 24 -15.64 -4.43 17.40
CA THR A 24 -16.61 -5.45 17.00
C THR A 24 -17.27 -5.00 15.70
N THR A 25 -16.76 -5.46 14.57
CA THR A 25 -17.38 -5.24 13.27
C THR A 25 -18.12 -6.48 12.82
N ASN A 26 -19.39 -6.35 12.46
CA ASN A 26 -20.12 -7.38 11.74
C ASN A 26 -19.75 -7.30 10.26
N ILE A 27 -19.05 -8.29 9.78
CA ILE A 27 -18.31 -8.36 8.49
C ILE A 27 -19.19 -8.22 7.23
N ASN A 28 -20.50 -8.06 7.37
CA ASN A 28 -21.42 -8.19 6.23
C ASN A 28 -21.74 -6.89 5.48
N ASN A 29 -21.27 -5.73 5.95
CA ASN A 29 -21.58 -4.47 5.28
C ASN A 29 -20.43 -3.44 5.43
N ILE A 30 -19.65 -3.27 4.38
CA ILE A 30 -18.50 -2.36 4.32
C ILE A 30 -18.85 -0.92 4.75
N ASN A 31 -20.06 -0.43 4.46
CA ASN A 31 -20.46 0.93 4.80
C ASN A 31 -20.70 1.10 6.31
N GLN A 32 -21.26 0.09 6.98
CA GLN A 32 -21.44 0.12 8.44
C GLN A 32 -20.09 0.06 9.15
N ASP A 33 -19.20 -0.80 8.70
CA ASP A 33 -17.84 -0.93 9.22
C ASP A 33 -17.07 0.38 9.08
N LEU A 34 -17.21 1.07 7.95
CA LEU A 34 -16.54 2.35 7.69
C LEU A 34 -17.06 3.49 8.57
N ASN A 35 -18.37 3.52 8.89
CA ASN A 35 -18.92 4.53 9.79
C ASN A 35 -18.49 4.30 11.25
N GLN A 36 -18.42 3.05 11.69
CA GLN A 36 -17.85 2.73 13.00
C GLN A 36 -16.36 3.08 13.08
N LEU A 37 -15.61 2.78 12.03
CA LEU A 37 -14.20 3.15 11.90
C LEU A 37 -14.00 4.67 12.02
N GLU A 38 -14.84 5.48 11.37
CA GLU A 38 -14.80 6.93 11.44
C GLU A 38 -14.93 7.41 12.90
N ASN A 39 -15.96 6.97 13.60
CA ASN A 39 -16.21 7.38 14.98
C ASN A 39 -15.07 6.98 15.94
N ILE A 40 -14.46 5.81 15.74
CA ILE A 40 -13.35 5.34 16.56
C ILE A 40 -12.10 6.15 16.27
N LEU A 41 -11.78 6.36 15.00
CA LEU A 41 -10.60 7.12 14.60
C LEU A 41 -10.66 8.57 15.08
N GLU A 42 -11.80 9.26 14.95
CA GLU A 42 -11.95 10.63 15.45
C GLU A 42 -11.70 10.73 16.95
N LYS A 43 -12.25 9.80 17.74
CA LYS A 43 -12.00 9.77 19.18
C LYS A 43 -10.53 9.52 19.50
N LYS A 44 -9.91 8.57 18.78
CA LYS A 44 -8.51 8.20 19.01
C LYS A 44 -7.53 9.28 18.58
N ILE A 45 -7.76 9.97 17.50
CA ILE A 45 -6.99 11.14 17.08
C ILE A 45 -6.99 12.18 18.22
N PHE A 46 -8.17 12.52 18.72
CA PHE A 46 -8.30 13.49 19.80
C PHE A 46 -7.59 13.05 21.11
N GLU A 47 -7.72 11.76 21.51
CA GLU A 47 -7.04 11.22 22.68
C GLU A 47 -5.51 11.28 22.55
N VAL A 48 -5.00 10.94 21.36
CA VAL A 48 -3.58 10.96 21.06
C VAL A 48 -3.03 12.38 21.10
N GLU A 49 -3.68 13.33 20.45
CA GLU A 49 -3.27 14.74 20.46
C GLU A 49 -3.27 15.32 21.88
N LYS A 50 -4.28 14.98 22.67
CA LYS A 50 -4.35 15.39 24.09
C LYS A 50 -3.21 14.80 24.92
N LYS A 51 -2.85 13.53 24.72
CA LYS A 51 -1.77 12.86 25.45
C LYS A 51 -0.38 13.35 25.03
N THR A 52 -0.18 13.53 23.73
CA THR A 52 1.11 13.97 23.18
C THR A 52 1.32 15.49 23.28
N LYS A 53 0.23 16.25 23.49
CA LYS A 53 0.19 17.74 23.44
C LYS A 53 0.67 18.29 22.08
N ASN A 54 0.54 17.51 21.03
CA ASN A 54 0.90 17.85 19.66
C ASN A 54 -0.22 17.47 18.71
N PHE A 55 -0.47 18.30 17.70
CA PHE A 55 -1.39 17.96 16.60
C PHE A 55 -0.73 16.95 15.66
N LEU A 56 -1.53 16.01 15.19
CA LEU A 56 -1.12 15.06 14.17
C LEU A 56 -1.27 15.71 12.79
N ASN A 57 -0.18 15.90 12.08
CA ASN A 57 -0.20 16.49 10.74
C ASN A 57 -0.16 15.42 9.63
N GLU A 58 0.46 14.29 9.90
CA GLU A 58 0.64 13.22 8.91
C GLU A 58 0.69 11.84 9.56
N VAL A 59 0.23 10.84 8.81
CA VAL A 59 0.22 9.44 9.26
C VAL A 59 0.67 8.49 8.16
N TYR A 60 1.26 7.38 8.59
CA TYR A 60 1.45 6.18 7.77
C TYR A 60 0.42 5.16 8.22
N LEU A 61 -0.31 4.58 7.28
CA LEU A 61 -1.35 3.61 7.57
C LEU A 61 -0.92 2.20 7.19
N MET A 62 -1.24 1.26 8.03
CA MET A 62 -1.19 -0.16 7.70
C MET A 62 -2.61 -0.68 7.78
N VAL A 63 -3.14 -1.15 6.64
CA VAL A 63 -4.53 -1.61 6.54
C VAL A 63 -4.54 -3.11 6.30
N GLU A 64 -5.05 -3.86 7.27
CA GLU A 64 -5.36 -5.27 7.11
C GLU A 64 -6.87 -5.43 6.95
N THR A 65 -7.30 -6.00 5.84
CA THR A 65 -8.71 -6.15 5.51
C THR A 65 -8.96 -7.42 4.71
N SER A 66 -10.09 -8.09 4.98
CA SER A 66 -10.57 -9.21 4.17
C SER A 66 -11.01 -8.80 2.75
N TYR A 67 -11.13 -7.50 2.50
CA TYR A 67 -11.46 -6.94 1.18
C TYR A 67 -10.22 -6.71 0.30
N SER A 68 -9.02 -6.97 0.81
CA SER A 68 -7.81 -6.88 -0.01
C SER A 68 -7.76 -8.02 -1.01
N ASN A 69 -7.31 -7.70 -2.21
CA ASN A 69 -7.10 -8.67 -3.27
C ASN A 69 -5.66 -8.61 -3.77
N SER A 70 -5.15 -9.72 -4.26
CA SER A 70 -3.77 -9.81 -4.71
C SER A 70 -3.72 -10.49 -6.07
N ILE A 71 -3.08 -9.82 -7.03
CA ILE A 71 -2.93 -10.30 -8.42
C ILE A 71 -1.43 -10.44 -8.70
N GLY A 72 -1.01 -11.67 -9.00
CA GLY A 72 0.36 -11.96 -9.47
C GLY A 72 0.41 -12.00 -10.99
N LEU A 73 1.46 -11.44 -11.57
CA LEU A 73 1.73 -11.47 -13.01
C LEU A 73 3.22 -11.72 -13.24
N SER A 74 3.53 -12.46 -14.30
CA SER A 74 4.87 -12.52 -14.87
C SER A 74 4.88 -11.65 -16.14
N LEU A 75 5.68 -10.60 -16.13
CA LEU A 75 5.84 -9.68 -17.25
C LEU A 75 7.10 -10.04 -18.02
N PHE A 76 6.98 -10.11 -19.32
CA PHE A 76 8.09 -10.47 -20.20
C PHE A 76 8.40 -9.36 -21.18
N LYS A 77 9.69 -9.20 -21.49
CA LYS A 77 10.20 -8.32 -22.54
C LYS A 77 11.38 -9.00 -23.25
N ASP A 78 11.31 -9.04 -24.57
CA ASP A 78 12.48 -9.28 -25.40
C ASP A 78 13.37 -8.03 -25.38
N ASN A 79 14.63 -8.21 -24.99
CA ASN A 79 15.59 -7.12 -24.84
C ASN A 79 16.68 -7.10 -25.93
N GLU A 80 16.63 -8.06 -26.85
CA GLU A 80 17.47 -8.10 -28.07
C GLU A 80 18.99 -7.90 -27.81
N ASP A 81 19.53 -8.52 -26.75
CA ASP A 81 20.92 -8.37 -26.30
C ASP A 81 21.31 -6.91 -25.89
N ASN A 82 20.34 -6.05 -25.63
CA ASN A 82 20.60 -4.70 -25.13
C ASN A 82 20.90 -4.70 -23.61
N LEU A 83 21.48 -3.60 -23.13
CA LEU A 83 21.65 -3.35 -21.71
C LEU A 83 20.30 -3.12 -21.03
N LEU A 84 20.03 -3.87 -19.96
CA LEU A 84 18.83 -3.67 -19.15
C LEU A 84 18.90 -2.35 -18.40
N GLN A 85 17.94 -1.47 -18.66
CA GLN A 85 17.88 -0.15 -18.05
C GLN A 85 16.66 -0.04 -17.12
N LYS A 86 16.76 0.81 -16.12
CA LYS A 86 15.67 1.09 -15.18
C LYS A 86 14.35 1.51 -15.87
N LYS A 87 14.46 2.25 -16.99
CA LYS A 87 13.29 2.68 -17.79
C LYS A 87 12.48 1.51 -18.35
N ASP A 88 13.16 0.41 -18.72
CA ASP A 88 12.50 -0.77 -19.30
C ASP A 88 11.59 -1.44 -18.28
N ILE A 89 12.07 -1.52 -17.04
CA ILE A 89 11.32 -2.06 -15.91
C ILE A 89 10.12 -1.18 -15.57
N LEU A 90 10.36 0.13 -15.47
CA LEU A 90 9.29 1.08 -15.18
C LEU A 90 8.19 1.04 -16.24
N TYR A 91 8.55 0.89 -17.50
CA TYR A 91 7.59 0.74 -18.60
C TYR A 91 6.72 -0.51 -18.41
N LEU A 92 7.31 -1.68 -18.17
CA LEU A 92 6.58 -2.91 -17.95
C LEU A 92 5.61 -2.81 -16.74
N ILE A 93 6.10 -2.26 -15.63
CA ILE A 93 5.27 -2.06 -14.44
C ILE A 93 4.10 -1.12 -14.73
N GLN A 94 4.35 -0.02 -15.47
CA GLN A 94 3.32 0.96 -15.78
C GLN A 94 2.25 0.38 -16.71
N ASP A 95 2.65 -0.40 -17.71
CA ASP A 95 1.72 -1.07 -18.61
C ASP A 95 0.86 -2.09 -17.86
N ALA A 96 1.46 -2.96 -17.06
CA ALA A 96 0.74 -3.91 -16.21
C ALA A 96 -0.21 -3.21 -15.24
N ARG A 97 0.22 -2.10 -14.61
CA ARG A 97 -0.62 -1.29 -13.73
C ARG A 97 -1.87 -0.78 -14.45
N GLN A 98 -1.73 -0.29 -15.67
CA GLN A 98 -2.87 0.18 -16.46
C GLN A 98 -3.83 -0.95 -16.80
N GLN A 99 -3.33 -2.12 -17.20
CA GLN A 99 -4.14 -3.29 -17.50
C GLN A 99 -4.92 -3.77 -16.26
N ILE A 100 -4.26 -3.86 -15.10
CA ILE A 100 -4.90 -4.24 -13.84
C ILE A 100 -6.03 -3.26 -13.49
N LEU A 101 -5.80 -1.95 -13.59
CA LEU A 101 -6.83 -0.94 -13.27
C LEU A 101 -8.01 -0.98 -14.25
N ARG A 102 -7.78 -1.26 -15.53
CA ARG A 102 -8.87 -1.42 -16.51
C ARG A 102 -9.73 -2.64 -16.21
N ALA A 103 -9.12 -3.76 -15.81
CA ALA A 103 -9.81 -4.99 -15.49
C ALA A 103 -10.53 -4.95 -14.12
N ASN A 104 -10.04 -4.14 -13.19
CA ASN A 104 -10.54 -4.07 -11.81
C ASN A 104 -11.07 -2.67 -11.47
N LYS A 105 -12.17 -2.30 -12.14
CA LYS A 105 -12.81 -1.00 -12.01
C LYS A 105 -13.13 -0.67 -10.61
N ASN A 106 -13.27 -0.28 -9.71
CA ASN A 106 -13.61 -0.06 -8.30
C ASN A 106 -12.55 -0.55 -7.31
N GLN A 107 -11.35 -0.90 -7.81
CA GLN A 107 -10.21 -1.25 -6.98
C GLN A 107 -9.09 -0.22 -7.15
N SER A 108 -8.35 0.02 -6.08
CA SER A 108 -7.15 0.84 -6.09
C SER A 108 -5.93 -0.02 -5.76
N ILE A 109 -4.86 0.16 -6.53
CA ILE A 109 -3.58 -0.50 -6.24
C ILE A 109 -2.89 0.28 -5.12
N ILE A 110 -2.65 -0.39 -4.00
CA ILE A 110 -1.95 0.20 -2.83
C ILE A 110 -0.47 -0.18 -2.80
N HIS A 111 -0.13 -1.40 -3.25
CA HIS A 111 1.26 -1.85 -3.33
C HIS A 111 1.54 -2.57 -4.65
N ILE A 112 2.79 -2.41 -5.10
CA ILE A 112 3.37 -3.13 -6.23
C ILE A 112 4.67 -3.74 -5.72
N LEU A 113 4.73 -5.08 -5.66
CA LEU A 113 5.84 -5.84 -5.11
C LEU A 113 6.47 -6.65 -6.23
N ILE A 114 7.72 -6.37 -6.56
CA ILE A 114 8.50 -7.24 -7.45
C ILE A 114 9.03 -8.38 -6.59
N THR A 115 8.68 -9.60 -6.94
CA THR A 115 9.07 -10.79 -6.20
C THR A 115 10.31 -11.45 -6.77
N LYS A 116 10.52 -11.32 -8.10
CA LYS A 116 11.70 -11.85 -8.78
C LYS A 116 12.04 -11.04 -10.03
N TYR A 117 13.32 -11.02 -10.35
CA TYR A 117 13.85 -10.59 -11.65
C TYR A 117 14.40 -11.82 -12.34
N ILE A 118 14.09 -12.04 -13.61
CA ILE A 118 14.56 -13.19 -14.38
C ILE A 118 15.23 -12.65 -15.65
N ILE A 119 16.51 -12.99 -15.83
CA ILE A 119 17.33 -12.58 -16.98
C ILE A 119 17.91 -13.82 -17.62
N ASP A 120 17.59 -14.06 -18.89
CA ASP A 120 18.06 -15.20 -19.65
C ASP A 120 17.94 -16.53 -18.85
N LEU A 121 16.75 -16.75 -18.25
CA LEU A 121 16.38 -17.89 -17.41
C LEU A 121 17.07 -17.96 -16.01
N ASN A 122 17.89 -16.99 -15.65
CA ASN A 122 18.48 -16.90 -14.33
C ASN A 122 17.66 -15.99 -13.42
N GLU A 123 17.38 -16.44 -12.19
CA GLU A 123 16.62 -15.70 -11.18
C GLU A 123 17.54 -14.80 -10.35
N PHE A 124 17.04 -13.61 -9.98
CA PHE A 124 17.71 -12.63 -9.15
C PHE A 124 16.73 -11.98 -8.18
N ASP A 125 17.13 -11.86 -6.91
CA ASP A 125 16.35 -11.14 -5.88
C ASP A 125 16.55 -9.62 -5.97
N ILE A 126 17.68 -9.19 -6.50
CA ILE A 126 18.04 -7.79 -6.67
C ILE A 126 18.19 -7.51 -8.16
N LEU A 127 17.69 -6.37 -8.59
CA LEU A 127 17.74 -5.95 -9.98
C LEU A 127 19.19 -5.85 -10.49
N PRO A 128 19.60 -6.72 -11.43
CA PRO A 128 20.92 -6.66 -12.04
C PRO A 128 20.92 -5.64 -13.21
N LEU A 129 21.08 -4.36 -12.89
CA LEU A 129 21.22 -3.30 -13.89
C LEU A 129 22.52 -3.47 -14.71
N ASP A 130 22.52 -2.87 -15.89
CA ASP A 130 23.68 -2.81 -16.81
C ASP A 130 24.18 -4.17 -17.30
N LYS A 131 23.37 -5.21 -17.21
CA LYS A 131 23.60 -6.50 -17.86
C LYS A 131 22.97 -6.50 -19.25
N LYS A 132 23.72 -6.99 -20.23
CA LYS A 132 23.15 -7.38 -21.53
C LYS A 132 22.31 -8.64 -21.34
N CYS A 133 21.14 -8.66 -21.94
CA CYS A 133 20.29 -9.84 -21.93
C CYS A 133 19.44 -9.91 -23.19
N LYS A 134 19.08 -11.13 -23.57
CA LYS A 134 18.11 -11.38 -24.65
C LYS A 134 16.70 -11.23 -24.11
N ASN A 135 16.45 -11.85 -22.97
CA ASN A 135 15.12 -11.93 -22.37
C ASN A 135 15.16 -11.39 -20.96
N PHE A 136 14.16 -10.61 -20.64
CA PHE A 136 13.94 -10.09 -19.30
C PHE A 136 12.50 -10.34 -18.88
N SER A 137 12.31 -10.86 -17.65
CA SER A 137 10.97 -10.94 -17.07
C SER A 137 10.96 -10.54 -15.60
N LEU A 138 9.78 -10.15 -15.15
CA LEU A 138 9.50 -9.74 -13.78
C LEU A 138 8.34 -10.56 -13.25
N ASP A 139 8.51 -11.18 -12.10
CA ASP A 139 7.39 -11.65 -11.29
C ASP A 139 6.98 -10.53 -10.34
N ILE A 140 5.74 -10.09 -10.45
CA ILE A 140 5.22 -8.92 -9.77
C ILE A 140 3.86 -9.22 -9.13
N LYS A 141 3.65 -8.67 -7.95
CA LYS A 141 2.40 -8.81 -7.20
C LYS A 141 1.79 -7.44 -6.94
N PHE A 142 0.56 -7.26 -7.39
CA PHE A 142 -0.26 -6.08 -7.11
C PHE A 142 -1.18 -6.36 -5.93
N ILE A 143 -1.19 -5.47 -4.95
CA ILE A 143 -2.15 -5.51 -3.83
C ILE A 143 -3.19 -4.43 -4.07
N LEU A 144 -4.45 -4.85 -4.09
CA LEU A 144 -5.60 -3.99 -4.36
C LEU A 144 -6.54 -3.96 -3.17
N ILE A 145 -7.19 -2.83 -2.99
CA ILE A 145 -8.31 -2.67 -2.06
C ILE A 145 -9.48 -1.96 -2.76
N PRO A 146 -10.72 -2.10 -2.27
CA PRO A 146 -11.84 -1.35 -2.81
C PRO A 146 -11.58 0.17 -2.74
N GLU A 147 -11.81 0.86 -3.85
CA GLU A 147 -11.60 2.31 -3.94
C GLU A 147 -12.45 3.09 -2.92
N ILE A 148 -13.66 2.59 -2.63
CA ILE A 148 -14.55 3.17 -1.62
C ILE A 148 -13.93 3.14 -0.22
N LEU A 149 -13.20 2.06 0.13
CA LEU A 149 -12.50 1.94 1.41
C LEU A 149 -11.36 2.97 1.49
N LEU A 150 -10.54 3.05 0.45
CA LEU A 150 -9.43 4.01 0.37
C LEU A 150 -9.93 5.45 0.52
N LYS A 151 -10.92 5.85 -0.29
CA LYS A 151 -11.51 7.21 -0.25
C LYS A 151 -12.12 7.55 1.10
N LYS A 152 -12.75 6.58 1.76
CA LYS A 152 -13.32 6.81 3.10
C LYS A 152 -12.24 7.01 4.15
N ILE A 153 -11.19 6.19 4.13
CA ILE A 153 -10.04 6.35 5.03
C ILE A 153 -9.41 7.74 4.84
N GLU A 154 -9.09 8.10 3.61
CA GLU A 154 -8.52 9.42 3.29
C GLU A 154 -9.43 10.57 3.76
N LYS A 155 -10.75 10.44 3.54
CA LYS A 155 -11.73 11.43 3.99
C LYS A 155 -11.73 11.62 5.50
N ILE A 156 -11.64 10.53 6.28
CA ILE A 156 -11.61 10.60 7.75
C ILE A 156 -10.39 11.40 8.22
N PHE A 157 -9.21 11.10 7.69
CA PHE A 157 -7.98 11.81 8.06
C PHE A 157 -7.98 13.26 7.57
N ASN A 158 -8.39 13.52 6.34
CA ASN A 158 -8.49 14.89 5.79
C ASN A 158 -9.45 15.77 6.58
N LYS A 159 -10.56 15.23 7.09
CA LYS A 159 -11.53 15.93 7.95
C LYS A 159 -10.88 16.43 9.25
N ASN A 160 -9.87 15.71 9.73
CA ASN A 160 -9.06 16.08 10.90
C ASN A 160 -7.75 16.81 10.53
N HIS A 161 -7.62 17.31 9.30
CA HIS A 161 -6.43 17.98 8.78
C HIS A 161 -5.15 17.12 8.80
N ILE A 162 -5.29 15.80 8.77
CA ILE A 162 -4.18 14.85 8.79
C ILE A 162 -3.94 14.31 7.38
N VAL A 163 -2.72 14.38 6.90
CA VAL A 163 -2.31 13.87 5.59
C VAL A 163 -1.88 12.40 5.70
N VAL A 164 -2.51 11.53 4.92
CA VAL A 164 -2.06 10.14 4.78
C VAL A 164 -0.88 10.10 3.81
N LYS A 165 0.33 9.84 4.33
CA LYS A 165 1.55 9.81 3.53
C LYS A 165 1.70 8.53 2.72
N LYS A 166 1.27 7.41 3.29
CA LYS A 166 1.36 6.10 2.68
C LYS A 166 0.35 5.14 3.30
N ILE A 167 -0.17 4.24 2.50
CA ILE A 167 -0.99 3.10 2.91
C ILE A 167 -0.24 1.82 2.55
#